data_268706ce24ce72c0cbc27a339018cf18
#
_entry.id   268706ce24ce72c0cbc27a339018cf18
#
_cell.length_a   1.000
_cell.length_b   1.000
_cell.length_c   1.000
_cell.angle_alpha   90.00
_cell.angle_beta   90.00
_cell.angle_gamma   90.00
#
_symmetry.space_group_name_H-M   'P 1'
#
loop_
_entity.id
_entity.type
_entity.pdbx_description
1 polymer ?
#
loop_
_entity_poly.entity_id
_entity_poly.type
_entity_poly.pdbx_seq_one_letter_code
_entity_poly.pdbx_strand_id
1 'polypeptide(L)'
;MDETADLIGQDLARLLRLVARQRHQAETYVLGLLLEKGPQRVGEIAQALGTDPSTVSRKVAALVDAGLVERRVDPADGRAHLLAATAAGEQKCVDGRRHRIAMVASVLSGWPEDSRRQLATLLGQFADGLQEHGANR
;
A
#
# COMPACT_ATOMS: atom_id res chain seq x y z
N MET A 1 2.36 -8.78 31.19
CA MET A 1 2.45 -8.73 29.72
C MET A 1 1.12 -9.22 29.16
N ASP A 2 0.61 -8.56 28.17
CA ASP A 2 -0.65 -8.97 27.53
C ASP A 2 -0.37 -10.12 26.54
N GLU A 3 -0.73 -11.33 26.95
CA GLU A 3 -0.53 -12.56 26.16
C GLU A 3 -1.23 -12.52 24.80
N THR A 4 -2.41 -11.91 24.76
CA THR A 4 -3.16 -11.74 23.51
C THR A 4 -2.46 -10.79 22.56
N ALA A 5 -1.93 -9.68 23.08
CA ALA A 5 -1.17 -8.74 22.25
C ALA A 5 0.14 -9.37 21.73
N ASP A 6 0.77 -10.23 22.51
CA ASP A 6 1.98 -10.95 22.08
C ASP A 6 1.67 -11.91 20.92
N LEU A 7 0.61 -12.68 21.02
CA LEU A 7 0.17 -13.59 19.94
C LEU A 7 -0.16 -12.82 18.66
N ILE A 8 -0.89 -11.73 18.78
CA ILE A 8 -1.20 -10.87 17.63
C ILE A 8 0.09 -10.28 17.03
N GLY A 9 1.01 -9.83 17.86
CA GLY A 9 2.31 -9.30 17.42
C GLY A 9 3.14 -10.33 16.64
N GLN A 10 3.17 -11.58 17.10
CA GLN A 10 3.85 -12.67 16.40
C GLN A 10 3.22 -12.97 15.03
N ASP A 11 1.89 -13.06 14.96
CA ASP A 11 1.20 -13.28 13.71
C ASP A 11 1.32 -12.11 12.75
N LEU A 12 1.29 -10.88 13.26
CA LEU A 12 1.54 -9.68 12.46
C LEU A 12 2.95 -9.71 11.84
N ALA A 13 3.98 -10.04 12.63
CA ALA A 13 5.35 -10.18 12.13
C ALA A 13 5.45 -11.27 11.05
N ARG A 14 4.76 -12.40 11.25
CA ARG A 14 4.68 -13.48 10.27
C ARG A 14 4.00 -13.05 8.98
N LEU A 15 2.86 -12.35 9.07
CA LEU A 15 2.15 -11.79 7.91
C LEU A 15 3.02 -10.83 7.12
N LEU A 16 3.71 -9.91 7.80
CA LEU A 16 4.62 -8.96 7.16
C LEU A 16 5.73 -9.66 6.37
N ARG A 17 6.31 -10.74 6.92
CA ARG A 17 7.32 -11.54 6.20
C ARG A 17 6.76 -12.24 4.97
N LEU A 18 5.55 -12.79 5.06
CA LEU A 18 4.88 -13.48 3.93
C LEU A 18 4.53 -12.50 2.82
N VAL A 19 4.07 -11.32 3.20
CA VAL A 19 3.72 -10.23 2.29
C VAL A 19 4.95 -9.66 1.59
N ALA A 20 6.06 -9.47 2.31
CA ALA A 20 7.31 -8.96 1.75
C ALA A 20 7.93 -9.86 0.67
N ARG A 21 7.56 -11.14 0.63
CA ARG A 21 7.99 -12.06 -0.44
C ARG A 21 7.29 -11.78 -1.79
N GLN A 22 6.20 -11.02 -1.79
CA GLN A 22 5.50 -10.65 -3.01
C GLN A 22 6.16 -9.39 -3.60
N ARG A 23 6.99 -9.58 -4.63
CA ARG A 23 7.85 -8.54 -5.26
C ARG A 23 7.09 -7.31 -5.78
N HIS A 24 5.77 -7.38 -5.95
CA HIS A 24 4.97 -6.33 -6.59
C HIS A 24 4.34 -5.33 -5.62
N GLN A 25 4.53 -5.47 -4.30
CA GLN A 25 3.77 -4.68 -3.34
C GLN A 25 4.25 -3.24 -3.16
N ALA A 26 5.58 -3.01 -3.18
CA ALA A 26 6.11 -1.65 -3.03
C ALA A 26 5.67 -0.73 -4.18
N GLU A 27 5.61 -1.27 -5.40
CA GLU A 27 5.08 -0.56 -6.57
C GLU A 27 3.60 -0.24 -6.41
N THR A 28 2.82 -1.17 -5.89
CA THR A 28 1.38 -1.03 -5.66
C THR A 28 1.07 0.06 -4.64
N TYR A 29 1.89 0.25 -3.61
CA TYR A 29 1.68 1.31 -2.62
C TYR A 29 1.84 2.71 -3.22
N VAL A 30 2.88 2.95 -4.02
CA VAL A 30 3.07 4.23 -4.69
C VAL A 30 1.94 4.49 -5.67
N LEU A 31 1.60 3.53 -6.51
CA LEU A 31 0.50 3.65 -7.47
C LEU A 31 -0.85 3.89 -6.79
N GLY A 32 -1.14 3.15 -5.73
CA GLY A 32 -2.37 3.30 -4.95
C GLY A 32 -2.50 4.69 -4.35
N LEU A 33 -1.41 5.25 -3.81
CA LEU A 33 -1.38 6.59 -3.27
C LEU A 33 -1.65 7.65 -4.35
N LEU A 34 -1.02 7.52 -5.52
CA LEU A 34 -1.23 8.44 -6.63
C LEU A 34 -2.65 8.40 -7.19
N LEU A 35 -3.27 7.22 -7.21
CA LEU A 35 -4.66 7.08 -7.63
C LEU A 35 -5.66 7.64 -6.61
N GLU A 36 -5.38 7.46 -5.33
CA GLU A 36 -6.23 7.97 -4.25
C GLU A 36 -6.14 9.48 -4.10
N LYS A 37 -4.93 10.04 -4.08
CA LYS A 37 -4.68 11.46 -3.76
C LYS A 37 -4.43 12.34 -4.99
N GLY A 38 -4.31 11.73 -6.17
CA GLY A 38 -3.92 12.42 -7.39
C GLY A 38 -2.39 12.63 -7.48
N PRO A 39 -1.93 13.48 -8.40
CA PRO A 39 -0.51 13.74 -8.58
C PRO A 39 0.16 14.26 -7.30
N GLN A 40 1.34 13.75 -6.99
CA GLN A 40 2.10 14.05 -5.77
C GLN A 40 3.56 14.34 -6.08
N ARG A 41 4.21 15.12 -5.23
CA ARG A 41 5.66 15.28 -5.22
C ARG A 41 6.34 14.12 -4.50
N VAL A 42 7.61 13.86 -4.80
CA VAL A 42 8.40 12.79 -4.13
C VAL A 42 8.37 12.93 -2.61
N GLY A 43 8.53 14.15 -2.09
CA GLY A 43 8.49 14.40 -0.64
C GLY A 43 7.15 14.07 0.00
N GLU A 44 6.05 14.33 -0.68
CA GLU A 44 4.70 14.00 -0.21
C GLU A 44 4.48 12.47 -0.17
N ILE A 45 4.95 11.76 -1.19
CA ILE A 45 4.91 10.30 -1.23
C ILE A 45 5.75 9.71 -0.10
N ALA A 46 6.96 10.20 0.10
CA ALA A 46 7.86 9.75 1.15
C ALA A 46 7.24 9.93 2.54
N GLN A 47 6.62 11.07 2.81
CA GLN A 47 5.93 11.34 4.06
C GLN A 47 4.74 10.40 4.26
N ALA A 48 3.91 10.20 3.24
CA ALA A 48 2.75 9.32 3.31
C ALA A 48 3.12 7.85 3.54
N LEU A 49 4.25 7.39 2.97
CA LEU A 49 4.72 6.01 3.10
C LEU A 49 5.66 5.80 4.30
N GLY A 50 6.01 6.84 5.05
CA GLY A 50 6.93 6.75 6.18
C GLY A 50 8.33 6.30 5.79
N THR A 51 8.82 6.71 4.63
CA THR A 51 10.14 6.37 4.10
C THR A 51 10.90 7.62 3.65
N ASP A 52 12.18 7.48 3.32
CA ASP A 52 12.99 8.61 2.89
C ASP A 52 12.78 8.94 1.39
N PRO A 53 12.99 10.22 0.98
CA PRO A 53 12.81 10.64 -0.41
C PRO A 53 13.71 9.91 -1.40
N SER A 54 14.92 9.52 -1.00
CA SER A 54 15.87 8.81 -1.87
C SER A 54 15.34 7.44 -2.28
N THR A 55 14.76 6.71 -1.32
CA THR A 55 14.12 5.42 -1.57
C THR A 55 12.91 5.56 -2.49
N VAL A 56 12.08 6.57 -2.26
CA VAL A 56 10.92 6.87 -3.11
C VAL A 56 11.38 7.23 -4.52
N SER A 57 12.39 8.08 -4.68
CA SER A 57 12.93 8.48 -5.99
C SER A 57 13.37 7.27 -6.82
N ARG A 58 14.01 6.28 -6.19
CA ARG A 58 14.42 5.05 -6.88
C ARG A 58 13.23 4.19 -7.31
N LYS A 59 12.24 4.02 -6.44
CA LYS A 59 11.01 3.29 -6.75
C LYS A 59 10.22 3.97 -7.87
N VAL A 60 10.12 5.29 -7.81
CA VAL A 60 9.45 6.09 -8.84
C VAL A 60 10.17 6.00 -10.17
N ALA A 61 11.51 6.06 -10.20
CA ALA A 61 12.27 5.90 -11.43
C ALA A 61 11.98 4.56 -12.11
N ALA A 62 11.91 3.46 -11.36
CA ALA A 62 11.55 2.16 -11.87
C ALA A 62 10.11 2.13 -12.42
N LEU A 63 9.16 2.78 -11.75
CA LEU A 63 7.77 2.88 -12.21
C LEU A 63 7.63 3.74 -13.48
N VAL A 64 8.41 4.81 -13.60
CA VAL A 64 8.47 5.63 -14.81
C VAL A 64 9.04 4.84 -15.98
N ASP A 65 10.13 4.12 -15.76
CA ASP A 65 10.73 3.26 -16.78
C ASP A 65 9.79 2.15 -17.26
N ALA A 66 8.95 1.63 -16.36
CA ALA A 66 7.92 0.64 -16.68
C ALA A 66 6.66 1.25 -17.34
N GLY A 67 6.57 2.57 -17.47
CA GLY A 67 5.40 3.24 -18.04
C GLY A 67 4.17 3.30 -17.13
N LEU A 68 4.33 3.07 -15.83
CA LEU A 68 3.24 3.04 -14.85
C LEU A 68 3.02 4.37 -14.14
N VAL A 69 4.04 5.22 -14.13
CA VAL A 69 4.05 6.57 -13.57
C VAL A 69 4.63 7.52 -14.61
N GLU A 70 4.13 8.73 -14.66
CA GLU A 70 4.69 9.81 -15.48
C GLU A 70 5.06 11.01 -14.61
N ARG A 71 6.07 11.75 -15.06
CA ARG A 71 6.45 13.03 -14.47
C ARG A 71 5.75 14.16 -15.19
N ARG A 72 5.13 15.06 -14.41
CA ARG A 72 4.49 16.28 -14.89
C ARG A 72 5.13 17.48 -14.23
N VAL A 73 5.20 18.61 -14.95
CA VAL A 73 5.58 19.88 -14.35
C VAL A 73 4.49 20.33 -13.38
N ASP A 74 4.87 20.75 -12.17
CA ASP A 74 3.93 21.30 -11.21
C ASP A 74 3.42 22.68 -11.70
N PRO A 75 2.10 22.88 -11.90
CA PRO A 75 1.58 24.16 -12.34
C PRO A 75 1.78 25.30 -11.34
N ALA A 76 1.93 24.97 -10.04
CA ALA A 76 2.19 25.94 -8.98
C ALA A 76 3.69 26.33 -8.85
N ASP A 77 4.59 25.44 -9.27
CA ASP A 77 6.04 25.66 -9.25
C ASP A 77 6.69 24.92 -10.43
N GLY A 78 7.05 25.65 -11.48
CA GLY A 78 7.66 25.10 -12.69
C GLY A 78 9.01 24.40 -12.50
N ARG A 79 9.62 24.47 -11.30
CA ARG A 79 10.86 23.78 -10.94
C ARG A 79 10.63 22.42 -10.33
N ALA A 80 9.43 22.14 -9.84
CA ALA A 80 9.05 20.89 -9.22
C ALA A 80 8.33 20.00 -10.23
N HIS A 81 8.47 18.67 -10.00
CA HIS A 81 7.76 17.66 -10.76
C HIS A 81 6.68 17.01 -9.89
N LEU A 82 5.51 16.81 -10.49
CA LEU A 82 4.45 15.96 -9.97
C LEU A 82 4.56 14.57 -10.60
N LEU A 83 4.29 13.57 -9.80
CA LEU A 83 4.23 12.18 -10.23
C LEU A 83 2.77 11.76 -10.30
N ALA A 84 2.38 11.18 -11.40
CA ALA A 84 1.01 10.74 -11.64
C ALA A 84 0.99 9.31 -12.18
N ALA A 85 -0.01 8.53 -11.79
CA ALA A 85 -0.23 7.21 -12.36
C ALA A 85 -0.70 7.35 -13.81
N THR A 86 -0.16 6.53 -14.70
CA THR A 86 -0.63 6.39 -16.08
C THR A 86 -1.85 5.46 -16.16
N ALA A 87 -2.50 5.37 -17.32
CA ALA A 87 -3.56 4.38 -17.54
C ALA A 87 -3.06 2.95 -17.31
N ALA A 88 -1.82 2.64 -17.69
CA ALA A 88 -1.20 1.35 -17.43
C ALA A 88 -0.96 1.13 -15.92
N GLY A 89 -0.59 2.18 -15.18
CA GLY A 89 -0.45 2.13 -13.72
C GLY A 89 -1.78 1.87 -13.02
N GLU A 90 -2.84 2.54 -13.45
CA GLU A 90 -4.20 2.29 -12.96
C GLU A 90 -4.64 0.85 -13.21
N GLN A 91 -4.42 0.33 -14.42
CA GLN A 91 -4.76 -1.05 -14.76
C GLN A 91 -3.99 -2.06 -13.91
N LYS A 92 -2.72 -1.80 -13.63
CA LYS A 92 -1.91 -2.64 -12.74
C LYS A 92 -2.49 -2.69 -11.32
N CYS A 93 -2.99 -1.59 -10.79
CA CYS A 93 -3.67 -1.56 -9.50
C CYS A 93 -4.96 -2.36 -9.50
N VAL A 94 -5.76 -2.26 -10.56
CA VAL A 94 -6.99 -3.04 -10.72
C VAL A 94 -6.67 -4.54 -10.75
N ASP A 95 -5.68 -4.96 -11.50
CA ASP A 95 -5.26 -6.36 -11.59
C ASP A 95 -4.70 -6.87 -10.26
N GLY A 96 -3.89 -6.07 -9.59
CA GLY A 96 -3.37 -6.39 -8.26
C GLY A 96 -4.48 -6.57 -7.21
N ARG A 97 -5.51 -5.72 -7.25
CA ARG A 97 -6.68 -5.85 -6.39
C ARG A 97 -7.44 -7.16 -6.65
N ARG A 98 -7.67 -7.48 -7.92
CA ARG A 98 -8.32 -8.74 -8.29
C ARG A 98 -7.54 -9.95 -7.81
N HIS A 99 -6.24 -9.95 -7.99
CA HIS A 99 -5.35 -11.00 -7.52
C HIS A 99 -5.40 -11.16 -5.99
N ARG A 100 -5.38 -10.05 -5.27
CA ARG A 100 -5.48 -10.06 -3.79
C ARG A 100 -6.82 -10.59 -3.31
N ILE A 101 -7.92 -10.19 -3.93
CA ILE A 101 -9.26 -10.70 -3.60
C ILE A 101 -9.33 -12.22 -3.83
N ALA A 102 -8.82 -12.71 -4.97
CA ALA A 102 -8.81 -14.13 -5.29
C ALA A 102 -7.96 -14.93 -4.29
N MET A 103 -6.81 -14.42 -3.90
CA MET A 103 -5.93 -15.03 -2.91
C MET A 103 -6.61 -15.11 -1.54
N VAL A 104 -7.22 -14.02 -1.07
CA VAL A 104 -7.95 -13.99 0.21
C VAL A 104 -9.13 -14.96 0.18
N ALA A 105 -9.91 -14.96 -0.90
CA ALA A 105 -11.03 -15.89 -1.06
C ALA A 105 -10.58 -17.35 -1.00
N SER A 106 -9.46 -17.68 -1.63
CA SER A 106 -8.86 -19.01 -1.60
C SER A 106 -8.44 -19.43 -0.19
N VAL A 107 -7.76 -18.55 0.54
CA VAL A 107 -7.33 -18.81 1.92
C VAL A 107 -8.53 -19.04 2.84
N LEU A 108 -9.61 -18.29 2.64
CA LEU A 108 -10.81 -18.36 3.48
C LEU A 108 -11.84 -19.41 3.01
N SER A 109 -11.57 -20.16 1.94
CA SER A 109 -12.56 -21.04 1.29
C SER A 109 -13.18 -22.09 2.21
N GLY A 110 -12.42 -22.58 3.20
CA GLY A 110 -12.92 -23.56 4.17
C GLY A 110 -13.47 -22.96 5.47
N TRP A 111 -13.49 -21.64 5.59
CA TRP A 111 -13.93 -20.98 6.81
C TRP A 111 -15.43 -20.79 6.84
N PRO A 112 -16.10 -20.95 8.02
CA PRO A 112 -17.49 -20.56 8.18
C PRO A 112 -17.72 -19.09 7.82
N GLU A 113 -18.88 -18.76 7.28
CA GLU A 113 -19.18 -17.39 6.85
C GLU A 113 -19.09 -16.38 7.99
N ASP A 114 -19.56 -16.73 9.18
CA ASP A 114 -19.48 -15.87 10.37
C ASP A 114 -18.03 -15.55 10.75
N SER A 115 -17.12 -16.54 10.66
CA SER A 115 -15.70 -16.35 10.93
C SER A 115 -15.04 -15.41 9.90
N ARG A 116 -15.44 -15.52 8.64
CA ARG A 116 -14.95 -14.64 7.56
C ARG A 116 -15.39 -13.20 7.81
N ARG A 117 -16.63 -12.97 8.20
CA ARG A 117 -17.17 -11.65 8.55
C ARG A 117 -16.48 -11.06 9.78
N GLN A 118 -16.27 -11.88 10.81
CA GLN A 118 -15.54 -11.47 12.02
C GLN A 118 -14.12 -11.03 11.70
N LEU A 119 -13.40 -11.79 10.88
CA LEU A 119 -12.07 -11.42 10.46
C LEU A 119 -12.07 -10.08 9.72
N ALA A 120 -12.99 -9.87 8.80
CA ALA A 120 -13.11 -8.61 8.07
C ALA A 120 -13.33 -7.41 9.00
N THR A 121 -14.24 -7.55 9.97
CA THR A 121 -14.55 -6.51 10.95
C THR A 121 -13.37 -6.23 11.87
N LEU A 122 -12.76 -7.25 12.44
CA LEU A 122 -11.66 -7.12 13.40
C LEU A 122 -10.39 -6.61 12.72
N LEU A 123 -10.10 -7.06 11.51
CA LEU A 123 -8.95 -6.59 10.75
C LEU A 123 -9.11 -5.11 10.37
N GLY A 124 -10.32 -4.69 10.00
CA GLY A 124 -10.63 -3.27 9.75
C GLY A 124 -10.41 -2.41 11.00
N GLN A 125 -10.94 -2.83 12.14
CA GLN A 125 -10.73 -2.12 13.43
C GLN A 125 -9.25 -2.03 13.80
N PHE A 126 -8.50 -3.11 13.58
CA PHE A 126 -7.07 -3.13 13.86
C PHE A 126 -6.29 -2.18 12.94
N ALA A 127 -6.63 -2.15 11.66
CA ALA A 127 -6.02 -1.23 10.69
C ALA A 127 -6.31 0.24 11.03
N ASP A 128 -7.55 0.57 11.39
CA ASP A 128 -7.93 1.92 11.84
C ASP A 128 -7.13 2.33 13.08
N GLY A 129 -7.01 1.45 14.07
CA GLY A 129 -6.22 1.69 15.27
C GLY A 129 -4.73 1.92 14.98
N LEU A 130 -4.16 1.18 14.03
CA LEU A 130 -2.77 1.41 13.59
C LEU A 130 -2.59 2.78 12.93
N GLN A 131 -3.55 3.20 12.12
CA GLN A 131 -3.51 4.50 11.47
C GLN A 131 -3.56 5.65 12.48
N GLU A 132 -4.45 5.57 13.46
CA GLU A 132 -4.54 6.54 14.56
C GLU A 132 -3.27 6.56 15.41
N HIS A 133 -2.72 5.40 15.74
CA HIS A 133 -1.48 5.29 16.51
C HIS A 133 -0.27 5.88 15.75
N GLY A 134 -0.20 5.70 14.45
CA GLY A 134 0.83 6.28 13.59
C GLY A 134 0.72 7.79 13.43
N ALA A 135 -0.50 8.33 13.39
CA ALA A 135 -0.76 9.77 13.27
C ALA A 135 -0.37 10.57 14.53
N ASN A 136 -0.30 9.90 15.68
CA ASN A 136 0.03 10.53 17.00
C ASN A 136 1.54 10.50 17.33
N ARG A 137 2.39 10.13 16.38
CA ARG A 137 3.86 10.14 16.50
C ARG A 137 4.49 11.15 15.57
#